data_01dc3663080f50cb3ae6d1ad3064d98d
#
_entry.id   01dc3663080f50cb3ae6d1ad3064d98d
#
_cell.length_a   1.000
_cell.length_b   1.000
_cell.length_c   1.000
_cell.angle_alpha   90.00
_cell.angle_beta   90.00
_cell.angle_gamma   90.00
#
_symmetry.space_group_name_H-M   'P 1'
#
loop_
_entity.id
_entity.type
_entity.pdbx_description
1 polymer ?
#
loop_
_entity_poly.entity_id
_entity_poly.type
_entity_poly.pdbx_seq_one_letter_code
_entity_poly.pdbx_strand_id
1 'polypeptide(L)'
;MLVRPTQPCGLRDGLGLGQSLLDVVGSTGRLALAVEKLAGRGVVLGAHAHAPRITASSQLARRVSSGAPLFVDDAVYVGLALPSVDTLFKDASPRTLLNRNVRPLLSALRRLRCAAVYLGRDWISAGPSSGRRALFGLGFEVTRAGVVLVEAIGSLRSELRIPREDATDLERALQRFGTRPTLPLAEVAADPTAWIENLRRALCEEVAASGPLSVVLVEPQTVPEPEGWTALGTTLEVPIGYLECTTNHGAVRVGGDLLTGRYCLEDLERGMEPSEGAPIDGATWSDVKAILRRTPSV
;
A
#
# COMPACT_ATOMS: atom_id res chain seq x y z
N MET A 1 -4.99 17.84 -12.89
CA MET A 1 -5.33 16.63 -12.13
C MET A 1 -6.17 15.70 -12.99
N LEU A 2 -5.91 14.41 -12.95
CA LEU A 2 -6.66 13.39 -13.67
C LEU A 2 -7.44 12.55 -12.67
N VAL A 3 -8.71 12.22 -12.96
CA VAL A 3 -9.57 11.43 -12.07
C VAL A 3 -10.23 10.32 -12.88
N ARG A 4 -10.13 9.09 -12.39
CA ARG A 4 -10.84 7.95 -12.97
C ARG A 4 -12.31 7.98 -12.54
N PRO A 5 -13.27 7.78 -13.46
CA PRO A 5 -14.66 7.56 -13.09
C PRO A 5 -14.80 6.20 -12.39
N THR A 6 -15.67 6.13 -11.37
CA THR A 6 -15.92 4.88 -10.62
C THR A 6 -16.53 3.81 -11.54
N GLN A 7 -15.91 2.63 -11.57
CA GLN A 7 -16.36 1.48 -12.32
C GLN A 7 -16.22 0.22 -11.45
N PRO A 8 -17.20 -0.72 -11.49
CA PRO A 8 -17.05 -1.98 -10.79
C PRO A 8 -15.81 -2.73 -11.26
N CYS A 9 -15.01 -3.22 -10.33
CA CYS A 9 -13.77 -3.93 -10.63
C CYS A 9 -13.60 -5.09 -9.65
N GLY A 10 -13.07 -6.21 -10.14
CA GLY A 10 -12.65 -7.32 -9.29
C GLY A 10 -11.44 -6.93 -8.43
N LEU A 11 -11.29 -7.60 -7.29
CA LEU A 11 -10.18 -7.31 -6.35
C LEU A 11 -8.82 -7.39 -7.07
N ARG A 12 -8.56 -8.47 -7.79
CA ARG A 12 -7.26 -8.70 -8.44
C ARG A 12 -6.96 -7.66 -9.51
N ASP A 13 -7.93 -7.41 -10.38
CA ASP A 13 -7.74 -6.46 -11.48
C ASP A 13 -7.66 -5.03 -10.95
N GLY A 14 -8.53 -4.68 -9.99
CA GLY A 14 -8.58 -3.32 -9.44
C GLY A 14 -7.31 -2.88 -8.71
N LEU A 15 -6.55 -3.81 -8.14
CA LEU A 15 -5.25 -3.49 -7.53
C LEU A 15 -4.19 -3.10 -8.58
N GLY A 16 -4.37 -3.50 -9.83
CA GLY A 16 -3.51 -3.08 -10.94
C GLY A 16 -3.71 -1.62 -11.38
N LEU A 17 -4.72 -0.93 -10.87
CA LEU A 17 -4.93 0.52 -11.11
C LEU A 17 -3.73 1.35 -10.69
N GLY A 18 -3.01 0.94 -9.64
CA GLY A 18 -1.81 1.64 -9.19
C GLY A 18 -0.76 1.78 -10.31
N GLN A 19 -0.52 0.72 -11.10
CA GLN A 19 0.40 0.78 -12.23
C GLN A 19 -0.08 1.76 -13.31
N SER A 20 -1.35 1.68 -13.65
CA SER A 20 -1.94 2.57 -14.65
C SER A 20 -1.92 4.03 -14.23
N LEU A 21 -2.09 4.32 -12.93
CA LEU A 21 -1.94 5.67 -12.39
C LEU A 21 -0.49 6.16 -12.51
N LEU A 22 0.49 5.31 -12.18
CA LEU A 22 1.92 5.64 -12.34
C LEU A 22 2.26 5.96 -13.80
N ASP A 23 1.79 5.15 -14.75
CA ASP A 23 2.07 5.33 -16.17
C ASP A 23 1.46 6.63 -16.72
N VAL A 24 0.21 6.92 -16.33
CA VAL A 24 -0.46 8.17 -16.72
C VAL A 24 0.25 9.39 -16.14
N VAL A 25 0.68 9.34 -14.89
CA VAL A 25 1.42 10.45 -14.26
C VAL A 25 2.79 10.60 -14.90
N GLY A 26 3.50 9.49 -15.13
CA GLY A 26 4.81 9.49 -15.79
C GLY A 26 4.78 10.09 -17.19
N SER A 27 3.72 9.81 -17.95
CA SER A 27 3.57 10.32 -19.32
C SER A 27 3.03 11.76 -19.42
N THR A 28 2.20 12.17 -18.45
CA THR A 28 1.51 13.48 -18.53
C THR A 28 2.08 14.55 -17.59
N GLY A 29 2.86 14.16 -16.57
CA GLY A 29 3.30 15.04 -15.51
C GLY A 29 2.15 15.57 -14.62
N ARG A 30 0.96 14.99 -14.70
CA ARG A 30 -0.24 15.46 -14.00
C ARG A 30 -0.62 14.46 -12.90
N LEU A 31 -0.95 14.99 -11.72
CA LEU A 31 -1.51 14.19 -10.61
C LEU A 31 -2.71 13.36 -11.10
N ALA A 32 -2.80 12.11 -10.68
CA ALA A 32 -3.90 11.21 -10.97
C ALA A 32 -4.48 10.59 -9.68
N LEU A 33 -5.82 10.42 -9.65
CA LEU A 33 -6.57 9.90 -8.51
C LEU A 33 -7.56 8.84 -8.98
N ALA A 34 -7.63 7.72 -8.24
CA ALA A 34 -8.70 6.75 -8.34
C ALA A 34 -9.26 6.45 -6.95
N VAL A 35 -10.59 6.32 -6.85
CA VAL A 35 -11.29 5.83 -5.66
C VAL A 35 -12.32 4.82 -6.14
N GLU A 36 -12.11 3.54 -5.79
CA GLU A 36 -12.88 2.43 -6.38
C GLU A 36 -13.40 1.46 -5.32
N LYS A 37 -14.54 0.85 -5.60
CA LYS A 37 -14.96 -0.36 -4.93
C LYS A 37 -14.39 -1.55 -5.67
N LEU A 38 -13.64 -2.41 -4.98
CA LEU A 38 -13.13 -3.66 -5.51
C LEU A 38 -13.96 -4.81 -4.94
N ALA A 39 -14.57 -5.60 -5.82
CA ALA A 39 -15.39 -6.74 -5.42
C ALA A 39 -14.51 -7.99 -5.25
N GLY A 40 -14.72 -8.71 -4.16
CA GLY A 40 -14.05 -9.98 -3.88
C GLY A 40 -13.44 -10.05 -2.49
N ARG A 41 -13.09 -11.29 -2.11
CA ARG A 41 -12.52 -11.61 -0.81
C ARG A 41 -11.14 -12.24 -0.98
N GLY A 42 -10.15 -11.79 -0.19
CA GLY A 42 -8.82 -12.39 -0.26
C GLY A 42 -7.77 -11.60 0.51
N VAL A 43 -6.53 -12.04 0.36
CA VAL A 43 -5.36 -11.38 0.92
C VAL A 43 -4.71 -10.49 -0.14
N VAL A 44 -4.56 -9.23 0.19
CA VAL A 44 -3.82 -8.25 -0.62
C VAL A 44 -2.38 -8.20 -0.14
N LEU A 45 -1.46 -8.59 -1.01
CA LEU A 45 -0.02 -8.52 -0.77
C LEU A 45 0.53 -7.17 -1.23
N GLY A 46 1.47 -6.62 -0.48
CA GLY A 46 2.30 -5.51 -0.97
C GLY A 46 3.28 -5.98 -2.06
N ALA A 47 3.84 -5.04 -2.81
CA ALA A 47 4.76 -5.32 -3.92
C ALA A 47 5.94 -6.23 -3.53
N HIS A 48 6.43 -6.09 -2.30
CA HIS A 48 7.58 -6.83 -1.79
C HIS A 48 7.23 -7.97 -0.82
N ALA A 49 5.93 -8.16 -0.51
CA ALA A 49 5.51 -9.24 0.37
C ALA A 49 5.59 -10.61 -0.34
N HIS A 50 5.98 -11.64 0.39
CA HIS A 50 6.07 -12.99 -0.16
C HIS A 50 4.80 -13.80 0.10
N ALA A 51 4.29 -14.46 -0.94
CA ALA A 51 3.12 -15.33 -0.87
C ALA A 51 3.26 -16.50 0.13
N PRO A 52 4.45 -17.11 0.36
CA PRO A 52 4.60 -18.21 1.32
C PRO A 52 4.21 -17.91 2.78
N ARG A 53 3.96 -16.64 3.13
CA ARG A 53 3.45 -16.28 4.47
C ARG A 53 1.97 -16.57 4.68
N ILE A 54 1.27 -16.85 3.59
CA ILE A 54 -0.18 -17.06 3.56
C ILE A 54 -0.43 -18.50 3.15
N THR A 55 -1.31 -19.17 3.85
CA THR A 55 -1.75 -20.51 3.45
C THR A 55 -2.71 -20.40 2.26
N ALA A 56 -2.70 -21.39 1.37
CA ALA A 56 -3.32 -21.32 0.04
C ALA A 56 -4.86 -21.30 0.02
N SER A 57 -5.56 -21.15 1.16
CA SER A 57 -7.01 -21.16 1.22
C SER A 57 -7.66 -19.86 0.73
N SER A 58 -6.94 -18.73 0.82
CA SER A 58 -7.44 -17.43 0.38
C SER A 58 -7.01 -17.08 -1.03
N GLN A 59 -7.87 -16.37 -1.75
CA GLN A 59 -7.48 -15.73 -3.00
C GLN A 59 -6.38 -14.69 -2.72
N LEU A 60 -5.26 -14.81 -3.43
CA LEU A 60 -4.17 -13.84 -3.36
C LEU A 60 -4.33 -12.79 -4.46
N ALA A 61 -4.08 -11.54 -4.09
CA ALA A 61 -3.99 -10.44 -5.03
C ALA A 61 -2.84 -9.51 -4.61
N ARG A 62 -2.18 -8.87 -5.56
CA ARG A 62 -1.01 -8.02 -5.30
C ARG A 62 -1.29 -6.58 -5.70
N ARG A 63 -0.98 -5.64 -4.80
CA ARG A 63 -0.99 -4.21 -5.10
C ARG A 63 0.38 -3.76 -5.65
N VAL A 64 0.39 -2.62 -6.30
CA VAL A 64 1.60 -2.04 -6.90
C VAL A 64 2.52 -1.45 -5.82
N SER A 65 1.95 -0.85 -4.79
CA SER A 65 2.71 -0.28 -3.69
C SER A 65 3.26 -1.35 -2.74
N SER A 66 4.35 -1.00 -2.09
CA SER A 66 4.89 -1.75 -0.95
C SER A 66 3.96 -1.71 0.26
N GLY A 67 4.23 -2.50 1.27
CA GLY A 67 3.51 -2.53 2.54
C GLY A 67 3.01 -3.91 2.94
N ALA A 68 2.50 -4.00 4.16
CA ALA A 68 2.09 -5.24 4.79
C ALA A 68 0.90 -5.92 4.10
N PRO A 69 0.80 -7.26 4.19
CA PRO A 69 -0.38 -7.99 3.76
C PRO A 69 -1.64 -7.57 4.51
N LEU A 70 -2.77 -7.53 3.80
CA LEU A 70 -4.07 -7.15 4.32
C LEU A 70 -5.12 -8.18 3.89
N PHE A 71 -6.07 -8.50 4.77
CA PHE A 71 -7.25 -9.26 4.38
C PHE A 71 -8.41 -8.31 4.06
N VAL A 72 -9.15 -8.60 3.01
CA VAL A 72 -10.31 -7.80 2.60
C VAL A 72 -11.49 -8.69 2.19
N ASP A 73 -12.68 -8.19 2.44
CA ASP A 73 -13.95 -8.72 1.93
C ASP A 73 -14.73 -7.54 1.34
N ASP A 74 -14.76 -7.44 0.05
CA ASP A 74 -14.95 -6.22 -0.73
C ASP A 74 -14.06 -5.07 -0.21
N ALA A 75 -13.35 -4.39 -1.07
CA ALA A 75 -12.43 -3.34 -0.65
C ALA A 75 -12.83 -1.97 -1.18
N VAL A 76 -12.41 -0.93 -0.47
CA VAL A 76 -12.27 0.42 -1.01
C VAL A 76 -10.80 0.65 -1.29
N TYR A 77 -10.50 0.93 -2.54
CA TYR A 77 -9.20 1.30 -3.03
C TYR A 77 -9.13 2.81 -3.23
N VAL A 78 -8.07 3.42 -2.73
CA VAL A 78 -7.70 4.81 -3.00
C VAL A 78 -6.28 4.81 -3.54
N GLY A 79 -6.10 5.24 -4.78
CA GLY A 79 -4.79 5.45 -5.40
C GLY A 79 -4.58 6.92 -5.73
N LEU A 80 -3.49 7.48 -5.24
CA LEU A 80 -3.07 8.85 -5.50
C LEU A 80 -1.65 8.83 -6.08
N ALA A 81 -1.53 9.11 -7.38
CA ALA A 81 -0.24 9.19 -8.04
C ALA A 81 0.16 10.65 -8.29
N LEU A 82 1.41 10.97 -7.99
CA LEU A 82 2.00 12.30 -7.96
C LEU A 82 3.24 12.36 -8.87
N PRO A 83 3.45 13.43 -9.63
CA PRO A 83 4.68 13.63 -10.42
C PRO A 83 5.95 13.61 -9.58
N SER A 84 5.88 14.07 -8.33
CA SER A 84 6.99 14.06 -7.38
C SER A 84 6.48 14.04 -5.95
N VAL A 85 7.34 13.73 -4.99
CA VAL A 85 6.99 13.66 -3.56
C VAL A 85 6.46 14.98 -3.00
N ASP A 86 6.92 16.10 -3.52
CA ASP A 86 6.59 17.46 -3.08
C ASP A 86 5.46 18.12 -3.89
N THR A 87 4.77 17.38 -4.74
CA THR A 87 3.69 17.91 -5.60
C THR A 87 2.58 18.59 -4.79
N LEU A 88 2.13 17.99 -3.70
CA LEU A 88 1.07 18.53 -2.84
C LEU A 88 1.61 19.40 -1.71
N PHE A 89 2.79 19.08 -1.19
CA PHE A 89 3.39 19.74 -0.04
C PHE A 89 4.86 19.99 -0.30
N LYS A 90 5.26 21.26 -0.41
CA LYS A 90 6.62 21.67 -0.75
C LYS A 90 7.68 21.25 0.29
N ASP A 91 7.24 20.97 1.52
CA ASP A 91 8.08 20.44 2.60
C ASP A 91 8.11 18.91 2.66
N ALA A 92 7.47 18.23 1.71
CA ALA A 92 7.54 16.79 1.61
C ALA A 92 8.89 16.33 1.05
N SER A 93 9.40 15.25 1.61
CA SER A 93 10.66 14.61 1.24
C SER A 93 10.48 13.08 1.22
N PRO A 94 11.42 12.32 0.68
CA PRO A 94 11.35 10.86 0.74
C PRO A 94 11.13 10.30 2.15
N ARG A 95 11.68 10.94 3.19
CA ARG A 95 11.51 10.54 4.61
C ARG A 95 10.14 10.89 5.17
N THR A 96 9.44 11.85 4.60
CA THR A 96 8.12 12.30 5.06
C THR A 96 7.01 11.98 4.05
N LEU A 97 7.32 11.17 3.03
CA LEU A 97 6.47 10.88 1.89
C LEU A 97 5.05 10.52 2.33
N LEU A 98 4.93 9.45 3.11
CA LEU A 98 3.63 8.95 3.53
C LEU A 98 2.93 9.93 4.47
N ASN A 99 3.66 10.49 5.45
CA ASN A 99 3.12 11.45 6.42
C ASN A 99 2.52 12.71 5.75
N ARG A 100 3.15 13.19 4.69
CA ARG A 100 2.66 14.37 3.96
C ARG A 100 1.52 14.00 3.01
N ASN A 101 1.73 12.99 2.17
CA ASN A 101 0.81 12.70 1.08
C ASN A 101 -0.44 11.90 1.48
N VAL A 102 -0.55 11.42 2.72
CA VAL A 102 -1.78 10.85 3.29
C VAL A 102 -2.77 11.94 3.77
N ARG A 103 -2.32 13.17 3.96
CA ARG A 103 -3.15 14.27 4.52
C ARG A 103 -4.43 14.56 3.75
N PRO A 104 -4.44 14.59 2.41
CA PRO A 104 -5.69 14.76 1.66
C PRO A 104 -6.73 13.69 2.00
N LEU A 105 -6.30 12.43 2.12
CA LEU A 105 -7.19 11.33 2.51
C LEU A 105 -7.72 11.52 3.94
N LEU A 106 -6.87 11.93 4.88
CA LEU A 106 -7.32 12.22 6.25
C LEU A 106 -8.33 13.38 6.29
N SER A 107 -8.11 14.43 5.52
CA SER A 107 -9.04 15.56 5.42
C SER A 107 -10.37 15.12 4.82
N ALA A 108 -10.35 14.37 3.72
CA ALA A 108 -11.55 13.84 3.08
C ALA A 108 -12.34 12.92 4.03
N LEU A 109 -11.66 12.02 4.76
CA LEU A 109 -12.31 11.15 5.76
C LEU A 109 -12.98 11.95 6.89
N ARG A 110 -12.33 13.02 7.38
CA ARG A 110 -12.91 13.90 8.40
C ARG A 110 -14.15 14.64 7.90
N ARG A 111 -14.17 15.08 6.64
CA ARG A 111 -15.39 15.65 6.01
C ARG A 111 -16.54 14.65 5.99
N LEU A 112 -16.24 13.37 5.85
CA LEU A 112 -17.22 12.29 5.95
C LEU A 112 -17.54 11.87 7.40
N ARG A 113 -17.18 12.72 8.38
CA ARG A 113 -17.36 12.49 9.82
C ARG A 113 -16.64 11.25 10.35
N CYS A 114 -15.65 10.76 9.64
CA CYS A 114 -14.75 9.71 10.12
C CYS A 114 -13.58 10.37 10.86
N ALA A 115 -13.45 10.10 12.16
CA ALA A 115 -12.38 10.62 13.01
C ALA A 115 -11.04 9.91 12.70
N ALA A 116 -10.55 10.10 11.47
CA ALA A 116 -9.34 9.47 10.96
C ALA A 116 -8.07 10.18 11.42
N VAL A 117 -7.06 9.40 11.79
CA VAL A 117 -5.74 9.86 12.18
C VAL A 117 -4.65 8.96 11.58
N TYR A 118 -3.50 9.54 11.30
CA TYR A 118 -2.28 8.83 10.90
C TYR A 118 -1.23 9.00 12.00
N LEU A 119 -0.66 7.90 12.45
CA LEU A 119 0.28 7.86 13.59
C LEU A 119 1.68 7.36 13.16
N GLY A 120 2.06 7.54 11.90
CA GLY A 120 3.36 7.12 11.40
C GLY A 120 3.50 5.60 11.25
N ARG A 121 2.42 4.91 10.90
CA ARG A 121 2.37 3.47 10.62
C ARG A 121 1.94 3.24 9.18
N ASP A 122 1.94 1.97 8.78
CA ASP A 122 1.41 1.55 7.48
C ASP A 122 -0.13 1.43 7.45
N TRP A 123 -0.82 2.20 8.31
CA TRP A 123 -2.29 2.28 8.33
C TRP A 123 -2.83 3.61 8.86
N ILE A 124 -4.04 3.93 8.43
CA ILE A 124 -4.88 4.98 9.02
C ILE A 124 -5.76 4.35 10.08
N SER A 125 -5.85 5.01 11.23
CA SER A 125 -6.78 4.62 12.32
C SER A 125 -7.99 5.53 12.34
N ALA A 126 -9.12 5.00 12.83
CA ALA A 126 -10.33 5.76 13.14
C ALA A 126 -10.88 5.40 14.51
N GLY A 127 -11.74 6.27 15.03
CA GLY A 127 -12.40 6.12 16.33
C GLY A 127 -11.82 6.99 17.44
N PRO A 128 -12.40 6.91 18.65
CA PRO A 128 -11.96 7.69 19.81
C PRO A 128 -10.56 7.29 20.26
N SER A 129 -9.85 8.19 20.93
CA SER A 129 -8.45 7.99 21.33
C SER A 129 -8.21 6.70 22.13
N SER A 130 -9.17 6.31 22.97
CA SER A 130 -9.13 5.10 23.79
C SER A 130 -9.45 3.81 23.02
N GLY A 131 -9.97 3.92 21.79
CA GLY A 131 -10.49 2.78 21.02
C GLY A 131 -10.18 2.84 19.52
N ARG A 132 -9.11 3.55 19.10
CA ARG A 132 -8.72 3.62 17.68
C ARG A 132 -8.48 2.25 17.10
N ARG A 133 -9.05 2.02 15.91
CA ARG A 133 -8.92 0.78 15.14
C ARG A 133 -8.40 1.11 13.74
N ALA A 134 -7.62 0.22 13.12
CA ALA A 134 -7.13 0.43 11.76
C ALA A 134 -8.30 0.38 10.77
N LEU A 135 -8.35 1.35 9.87
CA LEU A 135 -9.41 1.56 8.88
C LEU A 135 -8.92 1.31 7.45
N PHE A 136 -7.71 1.78 7.13
CA PHE A 136 -7.05 1.58 5.85
C PHE A 136 -5.62 1.10 6.08
N GLY A 137 -5.20 0.08 5.36
CA GLY A 137 -3.78 -0.21 5.17
C GLY A 137 -3.20 0.70 4.10
N LEU A 138 -1.99 1.17 4.34
CA LEU A 138 -1.28 2.10 3.47
C LEU A 138 -0.10 1.43 2.77
N GLY A 139 0.29 2.00 1.66
CA GLY A 139 1.52 1.68 0.97
C GLY A 139 1.93 2.80 0.03
N PHE A 140 3.17 2.75 -0.41
CA PHE A 140 3.62 3.62 -1.49
C PHE A 140 4.55 2.88 -2.45
N GLU A 141 4.63 3.40 -3.66
CA GLU A 141 5.65 3.09 -4.67
C GLU A 141 6.30 4.40 -5.11
N VAL A 142 7.58 4.34 -5.40
CA VAL A 142 8.31 5.44 -6.02
C VAL A 142 9.05 4.89 -7.22
N THR A 143 8.82 5.44 -8.38
CA THR A 143 9.54 5.04 -9.59
C THR A 143 10.93 5.69 -9.63
N ARG A 144 11.83 5.13 -10.44
CA ARG A 144 13.16 5.72 -10.68
C ARG A 144 13.09 7.15 -11.24
N ALA A 145 12.01 7.50 -11.94
CA ALA A 145 11.75 8.85 -12.44
C ALA A 145 11.19 9.82 -11.35
N GLY A 146 11.00 9.34 -10.12
CA GLY A 146 10.50 10.14 -9.01
C GLY A 146 8.98 10.24 -8.93
N VAL A 147 8.23 9.57 -9.81
CA VAL A 147 6.77 9.49 -9.70
C VAL A 147 6.40 8.67 -8.47
N VAL A 148 5.48 9.19 -7.68
CA VAL A 148 5.04 8.59 -6.41
C VAL A 148 3.61 8.10 -6.53
N LEU A 149 3.34 6.89 -6.05
CA LEU A 149 2.00 6.36 -5.82
C LEU A 149 1.80 6.15 -4.32
N VAL A 150 0.72 6.68 -3.77
CA VAL A 150 0.23 6.34 -2.42
C VAL A 150 -1.05 5.55 -2.58
N GLU A 151 -1.10 4.35 -2.00
CA GLU A 151 -2.28 3.50 -2.00
C GLU A 151 -2.82 3.34 -0.58
N ALA A 152 -4.15 3.41 -0.46
CA ALA A 152 -4.86 3.08 0.77
C ALA A 152 -5.97 2.07 0.45
N ILE A 153 -6.01 0.98 1.23
CA ILE A 153 -6.97 -0.11 1.03
C ILE A 153 -7.68 -0.37 2.35
N GLY A 154 -9.01 -0.25 2.32
CA GLY A 154 -9.88 -0.57 3.44
C GLY A 154 -10.82 -1.72 3.08
N SER A 155 -11.15 -2.59 4.03
CA SER A 155 -12.15 -3.64 3.84
C SER A 155 -13.55 -3.12 4.15
N LEU A 156 -14.52 -3.45 3.31
CA LEU A 156 -15.93 -3.09 3.56
C LEU A 156 -16.56 -3.96 4.64
N ARG A 157 -16.31 -5.28 4.62
CA ARG A 157 -17.07 -6.25 5.42
C ARG A 157 -16.25 -7.00 6.46
N SER A 158 -14.92 -7.02 6.33
CA SER A 158 -14.04 -7.76 7.23
C SER A 158 -13.04 -6.86 7.92
N GLU A 159 -12.38 -7.42 8.91
CA GLU A 159 -11.17 -6.84 9.45
C GLU A 159 -10.02 -6.92 8.44
N LEU A 160 -9.04 -6.01 8.52
CA LEU A 160 -7.83 -6.02 7.69
C LEU A 160 -6.83 -7.11 8.11
N ARG A 161 -7.04 -7.71 9.28
CA ARG A 161 -6.19 -8.78 9.80
C ARG A 161 -6.43 -10.07 9.03
N ILE A 162 -5.36 -10.75 8.64
CA ILE A 162 -5.43 -12.05 8.00
C ILE A 162 -6.07 -13.05 8.97
N PRO A 163 -7.10 -13.80 8.55
CA PRO A 163 -7.72 -14.85 9.35
C PRO A 163 -6.70 -15.89 9.81
N ARG A 164 -6.90 -16.46 11.00
CA ARG A 164 -5.95 -17.42 11.57
C ARG A 164 -5.70 -18.64 10.71
N GLU A 165 -6.74 -19.11 10.05
CA GLU A 165 -6.72 -20.25 9.11
C GLU A 165 -5.89 -19.99 7.88
N ASP A 166 -5.78 -18.73 7.46
CA ASP A 166 -5.04 -18.29 6.28
C ASP A 166 -3.62 -17.80 6.60
N ALA A 167 -3.29 -17.61 7.89
CA ALA A 167 -2.03 -17.09 8.35
C ALA A 167 -1.04 -18.21 8.74
N THR A 168 0.21 -18.10 8.32
CA THR A 168 1.32 -18.91 8.85
C THR A 168 1.61 -18.56 10.32
N ASP A 169 2.44 -19.37 10.98
CA ASP A 169 2.85 -19.11 12.38
C ASP A 169 3.57 -17.76 12.49
N LEU A 170 4.38 -17.40 11.50
CA LEU A 170 5.07 -16.12 11.45
C LEU A 170 4.06 -14.97 11.39
N GLU A 171 3.07 -15.03 10.50
CA GLU A 171 2.05 -14.00 10.36
C GLU A 171 1.16 -13.92 11.62
N ARG A 172 0.88 -15.07 12.25
CA ARG A 172 0.15 -15.13 13.54
C ARG A 172 0.91 -14.51 14.70
N ALA A 173 2.24 -14.61 14.70
CA ALA A 173 3.09 -13.98 15.72
C ALA A 173 3.13 -12.45 15.59
N LEU A 174 2.89 -11.92 14.37
CA LEU A 174 2.81 -10.50 14.13
C LEU A 174 1.54 -9.92 14.78
N GLN A 175 1.72 -9.09 15.79
CA GLN A 175 0.61 -8.34 16.39
C GLN A 175 0.28 -7.09 15.57
N ARG A 176 0.06 -7.27 14.25
CA ARG A 176 -0.35 -6.17 13.39
C ARG A 176 -1.63 -5.55 13.92
N PHE A 177 -1.75 -4.25 13.76
CA PHE A 177 -2.89 -3.48 14.25
C PHE A 177 -3.07 -3.57 15.78
N GLY A 178 -2.08 -4.12 16.51
CA GLY A 178 -2.14 -4.34 17.94
C GLY A 178 -3.13 -5.44 18.36
N THR A 179 -3.57 -5.42 19.61
CA THR A 179 -4.54 -6.38 20.15
C THR A 179 -5.99 -6.06 19.79
N ARG A 180 -6.25 -4.90 19.18
CA ARG A 180 -7.61 -4.42 18.87
C ARG A 180 -8.02 -4.87 17.47
N PRO A 181 -9.31 -5.22 17.26
CA PRO A 181 -9.82 -5.50 15.93
C PRO A 181 -9.67 -4.27 15.03
N THR A 182 -9.52 -4.49 13.74
CA THR A 182 -9.58 -3.42 12.74
C THR A 182 -11.04 -3.01 12.51
N LEU A 183 -11.28 -1.90 11.83
CA LEU A 183 -12.61 -1.34 11.63
C LEU A 183 -13.07 -1.60 10.20
N PRO A 184 -14.06 -2.50 9.97
CA PRO A 184 -14.71 -2.59 8.67
C PRO A 184 -15.36 -1.27 8.29
N LEU A 185 -15.22 -0.87 7.02
CA LEU A 185 -15.79 0.40 6.55
C LEU A 185 -17.32 0.44 6.65
N ALA A 186 -17.99 -0.72 6.62
CA ALA A 186 -19.43 -0.82 6.85
C ALA A 186 -19.88 -0.30 8.23
N GLU A 187 -18.99 -0.29 9.23
CA GLU A 187 -19.29 0.29 10.53
C GLU A 187 -19.30 1.84 10.51
N VAL A 188 -18.67 2.47 9.53
CA VAL A 188 -18.62 3.94 9.38
C VAL A 188 -19.44 4.46 8.19
N ALA A 189 -19.92 3.57 7.33
CA ALA A 189 -20.62 3.88 6.09
C ALA A 189 -21.94 3.11 6.02
N ALA A 190 -23.05 3.74 6.34
CA ALA A 190 -24.40 3.11 6.24
C ALA A 190 -24.74 2.71 4.79
N ASP A 191 -24.33 3.52 3.81
CA ASP A 191 -24.36 3.21 2.37
C ASP A 191 -22.94 3.27 1.82
N PRO A 192 -22.27 2.13 1.63
CA PRO A 192 -20.91 2.08 1.12
C PRO A 192 -20.73 2.71 -0.26
N THR A 193 -21.73 2.60 -1.14
CA THR A 193 -21.62 3.16 -2.50
C THR A 193 -21.64 4.68 -2.48
N ALA A 194 -22.61 5.26 -1.79
CA ALA A 194 -22.69 6.70 -1.62
C ALA A 194 -21.48 7.25 -0.84
N TRP A 195 -20.99 6.50 0.13
CA TRP A 195 -19.83 6.89 0.91
C TRP A 195 -18.55 6.95 0.07
N ILE A 196 -18.32 5.94 -0.81
CA ILE A 196 -17.16 5.90 -1.71
C ILE A 196 -17.21 7.08 -2.69
N GLU A 197 -18.37 7.39 -3.25
CA GLU A 197 -18.53 8.54 -4.15
C GLU A 197 -18.29 9.87 -3.42
N ASN A 198 -18.76 9.99 -2.18
CA ASN A 198 -18.49 11.17 -1.35
C ASN A 198 -17.01 11.28 -0.98
N LEU A 199 -16.33 10.13 -0.71
CA LEU A 199 -14.89 10.11 -0.47
C LEU A 199 -14.12 10.58 -1.71
N ARG A 200 -14.49 10.10 -2.89
CA ARG A 200 -13.91 10.53 -4.17
C ARG A 200 -14.06 12.03 -4.37
N ARG A 201 -15.26 12.56 -4.16
CA ARG A 201 -15.54 14.00 -4.27
C ARG A 201 -14.71 14.82 -3.30
N ALA A 202 -14.70 14.43 -2.02
CA ALA A 202 -13.93 15.11 -1.00
C ALA A 202 -12.43 15.10 -1.29
N LEU A 203 -11.88 13.97 -1.76
CA LEU A 203 -10.48 13.88 -2.18
C LEU A 203 -10.18 14.77 -3.38
N CYS A 204 -11.05 14.81 -4.38
CA CYS A 204 -10.91 15.73 -5.51
C CYS A 204 -10.81 17.18 -5.06
N GLU A 205 -11.63 17.59 -4.10
CA GLU A 205 -11.61 18.94 -3.53
C GLU A 205 -10.30 19.22 -2.76
N GLU A 206 -9.82 18.25 -1.97
CA GLU A 206 -8.56 18.39 -1.21
C GLU A 206 -7.32 18.55 -2.12
N VAL A 207 -7.33 17.93 -3.30
CA VAL A 207 -6.21 17.99 -4.25
C VAL A 207 -6.44 18.99 -5.40
N ALA A 208 -7.60 19.68 -5.44
CA ALA A 208 -7.96 20.59 -6.53
C ALA A 208 -6.99 21.78 -6.69
N ALA A 209 -6.32 22.19 -5.62
CA ALA A 209 -5.28 23.23 -5.68
C ALA A 209 -4.11 22.87 -6.61
N SER A 210 -3.93 21.57 -6.94
CA SER A 210 -2.88 21.08 -7.83
C SER A 210 -3.20 21.26 -9.34
N GLY A 211 -4.35 21.84 -9.69
CA GLY A 211 -4.73 22.16 -11.07
C GLY A 211 -6.14 21.70 -11.45
N PRO A 212 -6.58 22.06 -12.67
CA PRO A 212 -7.93 21.76 -13.13
C PRO A 212 -8.16 20.25 -13.24
N LEU A 213 -9.38 19.85 -12.90
CA LEU A 213 -9.86 18.48 -12.93
C LEU A 213 -10.10 18.03 -14.38
N SER A 214 -9.62 16.85 -14.75
CA SER A 214 -9.97 16.18 -16.00
C SER A 214 -10.25 14.71 -15.73
N VAL A 215 -11.26 14.17 -16.35
CA VAL A 215 -11.55 12.74 -16.30
C VAL A 215 -10.61 12.00 -17.22
N VAL A 216 -10.02 10.90 -16.75
CA VAL A 216 -9.20 9.99 -17.55
C VAL A 216 -9.71 8.56 -17.36
N LEU A 217 -9.89 7.86 -18.46
CA LEU A 217 -10.13 6.42 -18.44
C LEU A 217 -8.78 5.71 -18.27
N VAL A 218 -8.64 5.01 -17.19
CA VAL A 218 -7.45 4.21 -16.87
C VAL A 218 -7.92 2.78 -16.64
N GLU A 219 -7.49 1.87 -17.48
CA GLU A 219 -7.80 0.45 -17.31
C GLU A 219 -6.81 -0.19 -16.34
N PRO A 220 -7.28 -1.08 -15.45
CA PRO A 220 -6.40 -1.81 -14.56
C PRO A 220 -5.40 -2.67 -15.35
N GLN A 221 -4.15 -2.68 -14.92
CA GLN A 221 -3.14 -3.59 -15.44
C GLN A 221 -2.97 -4.77 -14.49
N THR A 222 -2.76 -5.97 -15.03
CA THR A 222 -2.47 -7.14 -14.18
C THR A 222 -1.10 -6.96 -13.52
N VAL A 223 -1.05 -7.02 -12.20
CA VAL A 223 0.22 -7.09 -11.46
C VAL A 223 0.66 -8.55 -11.47
N PRO A 224 1.78 -8.89 -12.12
CA PRO A 224 2.24 -10.27 -12.18
C PRO A 224 2.66 -10.78 -10.80
N GLU A 225 2.31 -12.03 -10.49
CA GLU A 225 2.89 -12.72 -9.35
C GLU A 225 4.35 -13.10 -9.67
N PRO A 226 5.28 -12.90 -8.75
CA PRO A 226 6.65 -13.34 -8.94
C PRO A 226 6.70 -14.87 -8.84
N GLU A 227 6.91 -15.52 -9.97
CA GLU A 227 7.02 -16.99 -10.05
C GLU A 227 8.42 -17.49 -9.70
N GLY A 228 8.49 -18.71 -9.18
CA GLY A 228 9.73 -19.45 -8.96
C GLY A 228 10.58 -18.97 -7.78
N TRP A 229 10.09 -18.06 -6.94
CA TRP A 229 10.81 -17.59 -5.76
C TRP A 229 10.54 -18.48 -4.55
N THR A 230 11.60 -18.96 -3.91
CA THR A 230 11.55 -19.80 -2.71
C THR A 230 12.07 -19.04 -1.50
N ALA A 231 11.35 -19.12 -0.39
CA ALA A 231 11.79 -18.53 0.87
C ALA A 231 13.09 -19.21 1.37
N LEU A 232 14.07 -18.41 1.77
CA LEU A 232 15.35 -18.89 2.32
C LEU A 232 15.28 -19.17 3.84
N GLY A 233 14.13 -18.94 4.47
CA GLY A 233 13.96 -19.11 5.91
C GLY A 233 14.64 -18.02 6.77
N THR A 234 15.38 -17.11 6.15
CA THR A 234 16.02 -16.00 6.86
C THR A 234 15.02 -14.86 7.02
N THR A 235 14.72 -14.49 8.26
CA THR A 235 13.85 -13.38 8.60
C THR A 235 14.53 -12.41 9.55
N LEU A 236 14.14 -11.14 9.49
CA LEU A 236 14.54 -10.09 10.41
C LEU A 236 13.32 -9.29 10.84
N GLU A 237 13.05 -9.23 12.14
CA GLU A 237 11.98 -8.40 12.69
C GLU A 237 12.32 -6.91 12.54
N VAL A 238 11.35 -6.13 12.11
CA VAL A 238 11.42 -4.68 11.93
C VAL A 238 10.16 -4.01 12.51
N PRO A 239 10.15 -2.69 12.72
CA PRO A 239 9.05 -2.01 13.42
C PRO A 239 7.64 -2.25 12.87
N ILE A 240 7.49 -2.57 11.59
CA ILE A 240 6.18 -2.84 10.97
C ILE A 240 5.95 -4.30 10.61
N GLY A 241 6.87 -5.20 10.92
CA GLY A 241 6.73 -6.63 10.64
C GLY A 241 8.05 -7.35 10.44
N TYR A 242 8.22 -8.04 9.31
CA TYR A 242 9.42 -8.80 9.00
C TYR A 242 9.97 -8.47 7.62
N LEU A 243 11.30 -8.40 7.52
CA LEU A 243 12.01 -8.58 6.27
C LEU A 243 12.31 -10.06 6.06
N GLU A 244 12.34 -10.48 4.82
CA GLU A 244 12.63 -11.86 4.43
C GLU A 244 13.42 -11.90 3.12
N CYS A 245 14.19 -12.96 2.92
CA CYS A 245 14.90 -13.22 1.68
C CYS A 245 14.28 -14.40 0.94
N THR A 246 14.21 -14.28 -0.37
CA THR A 246 13.85 -15.38 -1.28
C THR A 246 14.93 -15.56 -2.33
N THR A 247 15.00 -16.75 -2.91
CA THR A 247 15.91 -17.08 -3.99
C THR A 247 15.18 -17.63 -5.21
N ASN A 248 15.73 -17.35 -6.37
CA ASN A 248 15.33 -17.95 -7.63
C ASN A 248 16.57 -18.11 -8.51
N HIS A 249 16.95 -19.36 -8.82
CA HIS A 249 18.15 -19.68 -9.63
C HIS A 249 19.43 -18.93 -9.20
N GLY A 250 19.67 -18.82 -7.89
CA GLY A 250 20.84 -18.13 -7.34
C GLY A 250 20.71 -16.60 -7.20
N ALA A 251 19.67 -15.99 -7.76
CA ALA A 251 19.36 -14.61 -7.45
C ALA A 251 18.68 -14.50 -6.09
N VAL A 252 19.05 -13.50 -5.29
CA VAL A 252 18.46 -13.24 -3.98
C VAL A 252 17.64 -11.94 -4.03
N ARG A 253 16.44 -11.99 -3.49
CA ARG A 253 15.58 -10.80 -3.29
C ARG A 253 15.28 -10.59 -1.83
N VAL A 254 15.26 -9.32 -1.45
CA VAL A 254 14.72 -8.87 -0.16
C VAL A 254 13.26 -8.45 -0.35
N GLY A 255 12.44 -8.87 0.57
CA GLY A 255 11.04 -8.47 0.61
C GLY A 255 10.52 -8.39 2.04
N GLY A 256 9.19 -8.38 2.18
CA GLY A 256 8.51 -8.35 3.46
C GLY A 256 7.72 -7.06 3.69
N ASP A 257 7.67 -6.64 4.94
CA ASP A 257 6.77 -5.59 5.41
C ASP A 257 7.42 -4.20 5.44
N LEU A 258 8.30 -3.91 4.50
CA LEU A 258 8.86 -2.57 4.38
C LEU A 258 8.07 -1.73 3.36
N LEU A 259 8.16 -0.42 3.50
CA LEU A 259 7.63 0.56 2.57
C LEU A 259 8.80 1.21 1.85
N THR A 260 8.95 0.94 0.55
CA THR A 260 10.02 1.51 -0.29
C THR A 260 9.65 1.41 -1.76
N GLY A 261 10.32 2.15 -2.62
CA GLY A 261 10.24 1.99 -4.07
C GLY A 261 10.94 0.71 -4.52
N ARG A 262 10.34 0.00 -5.47
CA ARG A 262 10.89 -1.24 -6.01
C ARG A 262 12.31 -1.06 -6.54
N TYR A 263 12.59 0.04 -7.23
CA TYR A 263 13.91 0.30 -7.79
C TYR A 263 15.01 0.35 -6.74
N CYS A 264 14.70 0.78 -5.51
CA CYS A 264 15.68 0.84 -4.43
C CYS A 264 16.15 -0.55 -4.00
N LEU A 265 15.23 -1.53 -3.95
CA LEU A 265 15.58 -2.92 -3.65
C LEU A 265 16.33 -3.58 -4.82
N GLU A 266 15.89 -3.34 -6.04
CA GLU A 266 16.57 -3.83 -7.25
C GLU A 266 18.01 -3.31 -7.37
N ASP A 267 18.26 -2.05 -7.02
CA ASP A 267 19.60 -1.48 -7.01
C ASP A 267 20.47 -2.14 -5.96
N LEU A 268 19.93 -2.35 -4.75
CA LEU A 268 20.65 -3.02 -3.68
C LEU A 268 20.97 -4.49 -4.01
N GLU A 269 20.03 -5.20 -4.64
CA GLU A 269 20.22 -6.59 -5.12
C GLU A 269 21.31 -6.69 -6.19
N ARG A 270 21.53 -5.62 -6.97
CA ARG A 270 22.64 -5.48 -7.92
C ARG A 270 23.95 -4.99 -7.30
N GLY A 271 24.00 -4.85 -5.97
CA GLY A 271 25.17 -4.36 -5.23
C GLY A 271 25.37 -2.85 -5.28
N MET A 272 24.37 -2.09 -5.75
CA MET A 272 24.40 -0.63 -5.73
C MET A 272 23.88 -0.12 -4.38
N GLU A 273 24.53 0.89 -3.82
CA GLU A 273 24.03 1.54 -2.59
C GLU A 273 22.79 2.38 -2.92
N PRO A 274 21.72 2.29 -2.11
CA PRO A 274 20.60 3.21 -2.22
C PRO A 274 21.09 4.66 -2.09
N SER A 275 20.56 5.56 -2.91
CA SER A 275 20.90 6.98 -2.84
C SER A 275 20.62 7.55 -1.46
N GLU A 276 21.38 8.54 -1.04
CA GLU A 276 21.12 9.27 0.20
C GLU A 276 19.70 9.89 0.13
N GLY A 277 18.86 9.50 1.09
CA GLY A 277 17.46 9.92 1.11
C GLY A 277 16.50 9.04 0.28
N ALA A 278 16.95 7.90 -0.25
CA ALA A 278 16.04 6.92 -0.85
C ALA A 278 14.88 6.59 0.12
N PRO A 279 13.62 6.58 -0.36
CA PRO A 279 12.46 6.42 0.50
C PRO A 279 12.44 5.01 1.12
N ILE A 280 12.38 4.97 2.44
CA ILE A 280 12.14 3.74 3.20
C ILE A 280 11.38 4.09 4.48
N ASP A 281 10.37 3.29 4.83
CA ASP A 281 9.61 3.39 6.07
C ASP A 281 9.35 1.99 6.63
N GLY A 282 9.23 1.89 7.95
CA GLY A 282 9.03 0.64 8.66
C GLY A 282 10.25 -0.25 8.83
N ALA A 283 11.35 0.04 8.14
CA ALA A 283 12.67 -0.56 8.26
C ALA A 283 13.73 0.51 7.97
N THR A 284 15.00 0.15 8.12
CA THR A 284 16.14 0.98 7.68
C THR A 284 16.94 0.27 6.59
N TRP A 285 17.71 1.03 5.80
CA TRP A 285 18.62 0.43 4.82
C TRP A 285 19.68 -0.46 5.49
N SER A 286 20.01 -0.18 6.76
CA SER A 286 20.89 -1.04 7.56
C SER A 286 20.25 -2.40 7.83
N ASP A 287 18.95 -2.46 8.11
CA ASP A 287 18.20 -3.70 8.31
C ASP A 287 18.15 -4.52 7.02
N VAL A 288 17.87 -3.87 5.89
CA VAL A 288 17.84 -4.52 4.57
C VAL A 288 19.22 -5.12 4.22
N LYS A 289 20.31 -4.38 4.48
CA LYS A 289 21.67 -4.91 4.29
C LYS A 289 22.00 -6.03 5.28
N ALA A 290 21.52 -5.95 6.50
CA ALA A 290 21.77 -6.96 7.53
C ALA A 290 21.13 -8.30 7.17
N ILE A 291 19.91 -8.31 6.62
CA ILE A 291 19.28 -9.56 6.19
C ILE A 291 19.98 -10.17 4.97
N LEU A 292 20.41 -9.35 3.99
CA LEU A 292 21.19 -9.82 2.84
C LEU A 292 22.50 -10.49 3.26
N ARG A 293 23.21 -9.95 4.26
CA ARG A 293 24.47 -10.53 4.77
C ARG A 293 24.26 -11.85 5.52
N ARG A 294 23.08 -12.07 6.09
CA ARG A 294 22.73 -13.32 6.80
C ARG A 294 22.31 -14.43 5.85
N THR A 295 22.02 -14.07 4.60
CA THR A 295 21.60 -15.02 3.59
C THR A 295 22.83 -15.80 3.11
N PRO A 296 22.82 -17.14 3.16
CA PRO A 296 23.92 -17.95 2.63
C PRO A 296 24.15 -17.59 1.16
N SER A 297 25.41 -17.48 0.77
CA SER A 297 25.75 -17.43 -0.67
C SER A 297 25.25 -18.70 -1.31
N VAL A 298 24.28 -18.60 -2.19
CA VAL A 298 23.66 -19.70 -2.92
C VAL A 298 24.53 -20.08 -4.12
#